data_9cd8e1400ffa19ec75458a38642824e4
#
_entry.id   9cd8e1400ffa19ec75458a38642824e4
#
_cell.length_a   1.000
_cell.length_b   1.000
_cell.length_c   1.000
_cell.angle_alpha   90.00
_cell.angle_beta   90.00
_cell.angle_gamma   90.00
#
_symmetry.space_group_name_H-M   'P 1'
#
loop_
_entity.id
_entity.type
_entity.pdbx_description
1 polymer ?
#
loop_
_entity_poly.entity_id
_entity_poly.type
_entity_poly.pdbx_seq_one_letter_code
_entity_poly.pdbx_strand_id
1 'polypeptide(L)'
;MDPKDLKTIHEIVKAAKLNLDITRWDYLVGGAETETTLRRNRHAIDKLGLLPRVLNDVSNVDTSGTFLGQQLSLPLILAPIGSLEMFDPGGASSAAIAAAETNVMTMASSVSAPDIEEVATSSNAAKVYQLYARGDEAWVDAIVERVVASGYAGFCLTVDTAVVSRRERDIAKRVVPTSKAAAIGDMSFQASLNWTTVKRIKKKFDIPLIIKGISRVDDAIKALDHGVDVIYVSNHGGRQLDQSIGSITALPAIVDAVGKKAEVAVDGGFYRGSDIVKAYALGADAVGIGRLEGWALAAGGVPALVRC
;
A
#
# COMPACT_ATOMS: atom_id res chain seq x y z
N MET A 1 2.39 21.16 18.28
CA MET A 1 2.69 21.86 17.00
C MET A 1 1.43 21.73 16.18
N ASP A 2 0.94 22.80 15.60
CA ASP A 2 -0.22 22.70 14.70
C ASP A 2 0.19 21.82 13.51
N PRO A 3 -0.61 20.81 13.13
CA PRO A 3 -0.31 19.97 11.97
C PRO A 3 -0.06 20.74 10.68
N LYS A 4 -0.69 21.92 10.54
CA LYS A 4 -0.51 22.82 9.40
C LYS A 4 0.87 23.50 9.34
N ASP A 5 1.59 23.53 10.46
CA ASP A 5 2.93 24.13 10.56
C ASP A 5 4.06 23.14 10.24
N LEU A 6 3.75 21.85 10.08
CA LEU A 6 4.73 20.82 9.71
C LEU A 6 5.24 21.08 8.29
N LYS A 7 6.54 21.35 8.15
CA LYS A 7 7.17 21.74 6.87
C LYS A 7 8.03 20.64 6.26
N THR A 8 8.44 19.68 7.06
CA THR A 8 9.35 18.61 6.63
C THR A 8 8.86 17.24 7.12
N ILE A 9 9.22 16.20 6.39
CA ILE A 9 8.94 14.82 6.81
C ILE A 9 9.66 14.50 8.14
N HIS A 10 10.79 15.11 8.44
CA HIS A 10 11.45 14.96 9.73
C HIS A 10 10.60 15.46 10.89
N GLU A 11 9.91 16.58 10.73
CA GLU A 11 8.96 17.10 11.72
C GLU A 11 7.76 16.19 11.88
N ILE A 12 7.22 15.67 10.78
CA ILE A 12 6.11 14.69 10.79
C ILE A 12 6.52 13.43 11.57
N VAL A 13 7.66 12.83 11.25
CA VAL A 13 8.17 11.64 11.96
C VAL A 13 8.41 11.93 13.44
N LYS A 14 8.97 13.10 13.77
CA LYS A 14 9.20 13.52 15.16
C LYS A 14 7.88 13.69 15.93
N ALA A 15 6.90 14.36 15.34
CA ALA A 15 5.58 14.55 15.93
C ALA A 15 4.86 13.20 16.13
N ALA A 16 4.86 12.33 15.12
CA ALA A 16 4.31 10.98 15.23
C ALA A 16 4.95 10.19 16.39
N LYS A 17 6.28 10.25 16.53
CA LYS A 17 6.99 9.56 17.59
C LYS A 17 6.65 10.09 18.98
N LEU A 18 6.33 11.37 19.11
CA LEU A 18 5.92 11.99 20.40
C LEU A 18 4.46 11.66 20.73
N ASN A 19 3.60 11.50 19.72
CA ASN A 19 2.18 11.24 19.90
C ASN A 19 1.86 9.75 20.12
N LEU A 20 2.71 8.86 19.62
CA LEU A 20 2.51 7.42 19.76
C LEU A 20 3.23 6.87 20.99
N ASP A 21 2.57 5.97 21.72
CA ASP A 21 3.27 5.12 22.66
C ASP A 21 4.28 4.21 21.93
N ILE A 22 5.23 3.66 22.70
CA ILE A 22 6.31 2.85 22.13
C ILE A 22 5.80 1.59 21.39
N THR A 23 4.64 1.09 21.74
CA THR A 23 4.03 -0.10 21.12
C THR A 23 3.51 0.22 19.75
N ARG A 24 2.70 1.29 19.62
CA ARG A 24 2.16 1.76 18.33
C ARG A 24 3.30 2.24 17.43
N TRP A 25 4.29 2.91 17.99
CA TRP A 25 5.48 3.31 17.25
C TRP A 25 6.21 2.11 16.66
N ASP A 26 6.55 1.10 17.47
CA ASP A 26 7.28 -0.08 17.00
C ASP A 26 6.46 -0.91 15.99
N TYR A 27 5.14 -0.99 16.18
CA TYR A 27 4.27 -1.60 15.19
C TYR A 27 4.35 -0.86 13.85
N LEU A 28 4.33 0.48 13.84
CA LEU A 28 4.37 1.29 12.63
C LEU A 28 5.72 1.17 11.91
N VAL A 29 6.84 1.30 12.64
CA VAL A 29 8.17 1.38 12.02
C VAL A 29 8.83 0.03 11.80
N GLY A 30 8.43 -1.01 12.52
CA GLY A 30 9.07 -2.32 12.53
C GLY A 30 8.96 -3.10 11.21
N GLY A 31 9.82 -4.09 11.08
CA GLY A 31 9.86 -5.07 9.99
C GLY A 31 9.85 -6.52 10.52
N ALA A 32 10.05 -7.47 9.63
CA ALA A 32 10.18 -8.89 9.98
C ALA A 32 11.61 -9.20 10.45
N GLU A 33 11.73 -10.10 11.41
CA GLU A 33 12.98 -10.66 11.93
C GLU A 33 14.06 -9.61 12.19
N THR A 34 15.16 -9.63 11.44
CA THR A 34 16.29 -8.70 11.57
C THR A 34 16.08 -7.37 10.85
N GLU A 35 14.92 -7.15 10.21
CA GLU A 35 14.58 -5.94 9.45
C GLU A 35 15.52 -5.67 8.26
N THR A 36 16.15 -6.71 7.73
CA THR A 36 17.08 -6.57 6.60
C THR A 36 16.38 -6.16 5.33
N THR A 37 15.21 -6.74 5.01
CA THR A 37 14.39 -6.32 3.85
C THR A 37 13.90 -4.88 4.01
N LEU A 38 13.51 -4.48 5.21
CA LEU A 38 13.13 -3.10 5.51
C LEU A 38 14.26 -2.11 5.14
N ARG A 39 15.49 -2.39 5.58
CA ARG A 39 16.67 -1.57 5.26
C ARG A 39 17.01 -1.62 3.77
N ARG A 40 16.90 -2.80 3.13
CA ARG A 40 17.15 -2.99 1.69
C ARG A 40 16.20 -2.17 0.82
N ASN A 41 14.94 -2.03 1.20
CA ASN A 41 13.98 -1.17 0.52
C ASN A 41 14.50 0.27 0.41
N ARG A 42 14.89 0.87 1.54
CA ARG A 42 15.41 2.23 1.54
C ARG A 42 16.74 2.35 0.79
N HIS A 43 17.66 1.43 1.09
CA HIS A 43 18.98 1.42 0.47
C HIS A 43 18.92 1.25 -1.06
N ALA A 44 18.02 0.43 -1.59
CA ALA A 44 17.86 0.25 -3.02
C ALA A 44 17.39 1.55 -3.72
N ILE A 45 16.47 2.30 -3.09
CA ILE A 45 16.03 3.60 -3.61
C ILE A 45 17.16 4.63 -3.51
N ASP A 46 17.92 4.65 -2.41
CA ASP A 46 19.01 5.61 -2.19
C ASP A 46 20.18 5.42 -3.18
N LYS A 47 20.41 4.19 -3.64
CA LYS A 47 21.42 3.88 -4.66
C LYS A 47 21.12 4.45 -6.04
N LEU A 48 19.85 4.75 -6.34
CA LEU A 48 19.46 5.32 -7.62
C LEU A 48 19.77 6.82 -7.64
N GLY A 49 20.58 7.26 -8.61
CA GLY A 49 20.84 8.67 -8.86
C GLY A 49 19.88 9.25 -9.91
N LEU A 50 19.49 10.50 -9.74
CA LEU A 50 18.78 11.28 -10.76
C LEU A 50 19.79 12.05 -11.58
N LEU A 51 19.70 11.97 -12.91
CA LEU A 51 20.50 12.77 -13.84
C LEU A 51 19.61 13.88 -14.41
N PRO A 52 19.70 15.10 -13.85
CA PRO A 52 18.83 16.18 -14.31
C PRO A 52 19.28 16.68 -15.69
N ARG A 53 18.30 16.99 -16.54
CA ARG A 53 18.56 17.80 -17.75
C ARG A 53 18.51 19.27 -17.36
N VAL A 54 19.41 20.06 -17.90
CA VAL A 54 19.45 21.49 -17.67
C VAL A 54 18.85 22.27 -18.84
N LEU A 55 18.49 23.54 -18.62
CA LEU A 55 17.91 24.44 -19.62
C LEU A 55 16.60 23.98 -20.27
N ASN A 56 15.85 23.17 -19.57
CA ASN A 56 14.45 22.91 -19.91
C ASN A 56 13.55 23.94 -19.21
N ASP A 57 12.55 24.43 -19.91
CA ASP A 57 11.51 25.24 -19.29
C ASP A 57 10.66 24.34 -18.36
N VAL A 58 10.73 24.63 -17.07
CA VAL A 58 9.97 23.95 -16.01
C VAL A 58 9.06 24.91 -15.25
N SER A 59 8.67 26.02 -15.89
CA SER A 59 7.75 27.01 -15.30
C SER A 59 6.35 26.42 -15.03
N ASN A 60 5.96 25.39 -15.80
CA ASN A 60 4.73 24.63 -15.61
C ASN A 60 5.05 23.14 -15.58
N VAL A 61 4.96 22.54 -14.38
CA VAL A 61 5.15 21.10 -14.17
C VAL A 61 3.82 20.45 -13.96
N ASP A 62 3.49 19.49 -14.81
CA ASP A 62 2.32 18.61 -14.64
C ASP A 62 2.76 17.31 -13.98
N THR A 63 2.21 16.99 -12.79
CA THR A 63 2.44 15.76 -12.06
C THR A 63 1.28 14.80 -12.14
N SER A 64 0.22 15.17 -12.89
CA SER A 64 -0.98 14.35 -13.02
C SER A 64 -0.71 13.05 -13.77
N GLY A 65 -1.54 12.06 -13.52
CA GLY A 65 -1.49 10.78 -14.20
C GLY A 65 -2.77 10.01 -14.03
N THR A 66 -2.88 8.90 -14.75
CA THR A 66 -4.04 8.01 -14.68
C THR A 66 -3.62 6.68 -14.08
N PHE A 67 -4.42 6.17 -13.15
CA PHE A 67 -4.26 4.82 -12.59
C PHE A 67 -5.64 4.20 -12.35
N LEU A 68 -5.85 2.97 -12.79
CA LEU A 68 -7.17 2.30 -12.79
C LEU A 68 -8.28 3.15 -13.43
N GLY A 69 -7.95 3.85 -14.52
CA GLY A 69 -8.88 4.78 -15.19
C GLY A 69 -9.24 6.04 -14.41
N GLN A 70 -8.65 6.27 -13.23
CA GLN A 70 -8.89 7.46 -12.41
C GLN A 70 -7.84 8.52 -12.70
N GLN A 71 -8.28 9.76 -12.96
CA GLN A 71 -7.38 10.90 -13.14
C GLN A 71 -6.94 11.41 -11.76
N LEU A 72 -5.65 11.39 -11.50
CA LEU A 72 -5.04 11.76 -10.22
C LEU A 72 -4.11 12.97 -10.40
N SER A 73 -4.02 13.82 -9.39
CA SER A 73 -3.06 14.94 -9.37
C SER A 73 -1.60 14.46 -9.26
N LEU A 74 -1.42 13.31 -8.63
CA LEU A 74 -0.18 12.57 -8.54
C LEU A 74 -0.53 11.09 -8.48
N PRO A 75 0.06 10.21 -9.31
CA PRO A 75 -0.24 8.76 -9.26
C PRO A 75 0.43 8.13 -8.04
N LEU A 76 -0.11 8.50 -6.89
CA LEU A 76 0.25 8.07 -5.56
C LEU A 76 -0.91 7.28 -4.96
N ILE A 77 -0.56 6.22 -4.22
CA ILE A 77 -1.51 5.40 -3.48
C ILE A 77 -1.18 5.53 -1.99
N LEU A 78 -2.15 5.92 -1.18
CA LEU A 78 -2.12 5.66 0.25
C LEU A 78 -2.29 4.15 0.42
N ALA A 79 -1.20 3.46 0.79
CA ALA A 79 -1.13 2.00 0.74
C ALA A 79 -1.97 1.34 1.84
N PRO A 80 -2.44 0.10 1.69
CA PRO A 80 -3.30 -0.54 2.67
C PRO A 80 -2.55 -0.84 3.97
N ILE A 81 -2.85 -0.09 5.02
CA ILE A 81 -2.28 -0.28 6.36
C ILE A 81 -3.32 -0.94 7.26
N GLY A 82 -2.98 -2.10 7.81
CA GLY A 82 -3.80 -2.73 8.85
C GLY A 82 -3.69 -1.99 10.18
N SER A 83 -4.79 -1.94 10.94
CA SER A 83 -4.87 -1.24 12.23
C SER A 83 -4.56 0.27 12.12
N LEU A 84 -4.99 0.92 11.05
CA LEU A 84 -4.72 2.34 10.81
C LEU A 84 -5.35 3.23 11.90
N GLU A 85 -6.46 2.77 12.49
CA GLU A 85 -7.12 3.37 13.65
C GLU A 85 -6.25 3.46 14.91
N MET A 86 -5.15 2.72 14.98
CA MET A 86 -4.17 2.86 16.06
C MET A 86 -3.36 4.18 15.98
N PHE A 87 -3.31 4.79 14.80
CA PHE A 87 -2.54 6.01 14.53
C PHE A 87 -3.42 7.24 14.47
N ASP A 88 -4.64 7.09 13.97
CA ASP A 88 -5.66 8.12 13.91
C ASP A 88 -7.05 7.48 14.09
N PRO A 89 -7.92 7.98 14.97
CA PRO A 89 -9.20 7.33 15.27
C PRO A 89 -10.12 7.11 14.07
N GLY A 90 -10.01 7.97 13.03
CA GLY A 90 -10.78 7.80 11.80
C GLY A 90 -10.24 6.72 10.87
N GLY A 91 -9.04 6.20 11.13
CA GLY A 91 -8.46 5.07 10.40
C GLY A 91 -8.49 5.24 8.88
N ALA A 92 -9.05 4.24 8.19
CA ALA A 92 -9.14 4.25 6.73
C ALA A 92 -10.02 5.38 6.16
N SER A 93 -11.00 5.90 6.93
CA SER A 93 -11.78 7.08 6.53
C SER A 93 -10.94 8.34 6.54
N SER A 94 -10.03 8.53 7.51
CA SER A 94 -9.11 9.67 7.52
C SER A 94 -8.17 9.65 6.31
N ALA A 95 -7.66 8.47 5.94
CA ALA A 95 -6.88 8.31 4.72
C ALA A 95 -7.70 8.65 3.47
N ALA A 96 -8.95 8.20 3.40
CA ALA A 96 -9.84 8.49 2.27
C ALA A 96 -10.20 9.98 2.14
N ILE A 97 -10.36 10.69 3.26
CA ILE A 97 -10.58 12.15 3.27
C ILE A 97 -9.33 12.88 2.77
N ALA A 98 -8.14 12.54 3.28
CA ALA A 98 -6.90 13.14 2.81
C ALA A 98 -6.64 12.87 1.32
N ALA A 99 -6.94 11.67 0.85
CA ALA A 99 -6.84 11.30 -0.56
C ALA A 99 -7.77 12.15 -1.44
N ALA A 100 -8.99 12.45 -0.98
CA ALA A 100 -9.91 13.33 -1.70
C ALA A 100 -9.40 14.78 -1.78
N GLU A 101 -8.86 15.32 -0.69
CA GLU A 101 -8.34 16.68 -0.65
C GLU A 101 -7.10 16.86 -1.55
N THR A 102 -6.33 15.81 -1.77
CA THR A 102 -5.10 15.83 -2.59
C THR A 102 -5.29 15.22 -3.98
N ASN A 103 -6.47 14.68 -4.27
CA ASN A 103 -6.80 13.95 -5.49
C ASN A 103 -5.77 12.85 -5.81
N VAL A 104 -5.47 12.02 -4.80
CA VAL A 104 -4.70 10.78 -4.94
C VAL A 104 -5.58 9.57 -4.65
N MET A 105 -5.08 8.36 -4.88
CA MET A 105 -5.82 7.13 -4.59
C MET A 105 -5.56 6.65 -3.17
N THR A 106 -6.56 6.07 -2.52
CA THR A 106 -6.39 5.36 -1.24
C THR A 106 -6.75 3.88 -1.36
N MET A 107 -6.09 3.05 -0.57
CA MET A 107 -6.38 1.61 -0.51
C MET A 107 -6.74 1.20 0.92
N ALA A 108 -8.03 0.94 1.16
CA ALA A 108 -8.53 0.50 2.46
C ALA A 108 -8.19 -0.97 2.72
N SER A 109 -7.64 -1.26 3.90
CA SER A 109 -7.30 -2.64 4.28
C SER A 109 -8.45 -3.33 4.99
N SER A 110 -8.70 -4.61 4.67
CA SER A 110 -9.69 -5.47 5.34
C SER A 110 -9.40 -5.75 6.82
N VAL A 111 -8.28 -5.26 7.33
CA VAL A 111 -7.88 -5.37 8.76
C VAL A 111 -7.62 -4.00 9.37
N SER A 112 -8.32 -2.98 8.88
CA SER A 112 -8.39 -1.64 9.43
C SER A 112 -9.85 -1.21 9.61
N ALA A 113 -10.12 -0.37 10.58
CA ALA A 113 -11.42 0.28 10.75
C ALA A 113 -11.43 1.63 10.02
N PRO A 114 -12.62 2.14 9.66
CA PRO A 114 -13.91 1.45 9.66
C PRO A 114 -14.09 0.47 8.50
N ASP A 115 -15.27 -0.15 8.37
CA ASP A 115 -15.55 -1.16 7.34
C ASP A 115 -15.86 -0.55 5.96
N ILE A 116 -16.10 -1.40 4.97
CA ILE A 116 -16.21 -1.12 3.52
C ILE A 116 -17.12 0.07 3.24
N GLU A 117 -18.36 0.03 3.71
CA GLU A 117 -19.40 1.02 3.38
C GLU A 117 -19.12 2.39 4.03
N GLU A 118 -18.60 2.37 5.24
CA GLU A 118 -18.26 3.62 5.95
C GLU A 118 -17.07 4.32 5.30
N VAL A 119 -16.02 3.59 4.90
CA VAL A 119 -14.93 4.16 4.13
C VAL A 119 -15.40 4.64 2.76
N ALA A 120 -16.28 3.89 2.09
CA ALA A 120 -16.80 4.26 0.79
C ALA A 120 -17.49 5.63 0.83
N THR A 121 -18.29 5.88 1.87
CA THR A 121 -19.09 7.11 2.04
C THR A 121 -18.33 8.27 2.67
N SER A 122 -17.12 8.03 3.23
CA SER A 122 -16.35 9.05 3.95
C SER A 122 -15.82 10.18 3.06
N SER A 123 -15.64 9.94 1.77
CA SER A 123 -15.15 10.91 0.79
C SER A 123 -15.43 10.47 -0.65
N ASN A 124 -15.14 11.35 -1.62
CA ASN A 124 -15.23 11.06 -3.06
C ASN A 124 -13.88 10.65 -3.68
N ALA A 125 -12.85 10.35 -2.89
CA ALA A 125 -11.59 9.84 -3.40
C ALA A 125 -11.78 8.55 -4.21
N ALA A 126 -10.90 8.31 -5.18
CA ALA A 126 -10.76 6.99 -5.79
C ALA A 126 -10.24 6.00 -4.74
N LYS A 127 -10.96 4.90 -4.53
CA LYS A 127 -10.68 3.91 -3.47
C LYS A 127 -10.51 2.52 -4.04
N VAL A 128 -9.55 1.79 -3.50
CA VAL A 128 -9.37 0.34 -3.71
C VAL A 128 -9.57 -0.37 -2.39
N TYR A 129 -10.20 -1.54 -2.40
CA TYR A 129 -10.30 -2.36 -1.19
C TYR A 129 -9.31 -3.51 -1.23
N GLN A 130 -8.50 -3.65 -0.18
CA GLN A 130 -7.49 -4.69 -0.05
C GLN A 130 -7.95 -5.79 0.90
N LEU A 131 -7.84 -7.05 0.47
CA LEU A 131 -8.28 -8.23 1.20
C LEU A 131 -7.12 -9.12 1.63
N TYR A 132 -7.19 -9.60 2.88
CA TYR A 132 -6.61 -10.85 3.35
C TYR A 132 -7.73 -11.88 3.47
N ALA A 133 -7.62 -13.02 2.78
CA ALA A 133 -8.64 -14.06 2.82
C ALA A 133 -8.66 -14.75 4.18
N ARG A 134 -9.82 -14.68 4.88
CA ARG A 134 -10.04 -15.25 6.21
C ARG A 134 -11.22 -16.22 6.24
N GLY A 135 -11.73 -16.57 5.09
CA GLY A 135 -12.85 -17.47 4.89
C GLY A 135 -12.78 -18.16 3.54
N ASP A 136 -13.73 -19.01 3.29
CA ASP A 136 -13.86 -19.76 2.06
C ASP A 136 -14.20 -18.90 0.84
N GLU A 137 -14.44 -19.53 -0.30
CA GLU A 137 -14.79 -18.83 -1.54
C GLU A 137 -16.06 -18.00 -1.41
N ALA A 138 -17.07 -18.50 -0.68
CA ALA A 138 -18.33 -17.79 -0.47
C ALA A 138 -18.10 -16.53 0.39
N TRP A 139 -17.24 -16.60 1.39
CA TRP A 139 -16.85 -15.45 2.21
C TRP A 139 -16.11 -14.40 1.37
N VAL A 140 -15.16 -14.82 0.53
CA VAL A 140 -14.45 -13.90 -0.37
C VAL A 140 -15.43 -13.21 -1.32
N ASP A 141 -16.36 -13.98 -1.90
CA ASP A 141 -17.35 -13.48 -2.84
C ASP A 141 -18.25 -12.42 -2.20
N ALA A 142 -18.74 -12.67 -0.99
CA ALA A 142 -19.56 -11.70 -0.26
C ALA A 142 -18.81 -10.38 0.01
N ILE A 143 -17.52 -10.44 0.29
CA ILE A 143 -16.70 -9.23 0.43
C ILE A 143 -16.57 -8.48 -0.90
N VAL A 144 -16.28 -9.20 -2.00
CA VAL A 144 -16.14 -8.55 -3.32
C VAL A 144 -17.47 -7.93 -3.76
N GLU A 145 -18.61 -8.60 -3.51
CA GLU A 145 -19.95 -8.06 -3.80
C GLU A 145 -20.20 -6.74 -3.05
N ARG A 146 -19.85 -6.65 -1.76
CA ARG A 146 -19.94 -5.41 -0.98
C ARG A 146 -19.03 -4.31 -1.55
N VAL A 147 -17.80 -4.65 -1.93
CA VAL A 147 -16.83 -3.72 -2.52
C VAL A 147 -17.37 -3.13 -3.83
N VAL A 148 -17.90 -3.98 -4.72
CA VAL A 148 -18.53 -3.54 -5.98
C VAL A 148 -19.75 -2.66 -5.71
N ALA A 149 -20.64 -3.09 -4.83
CA ALA A 149 -21.85 -2.33 -4.46
C ALA A 149 -21.53 -0.96 -3.83
N SER A 150 -20.38 -0.84 -3.16
CA SER A 150 -19.92 0.39 -2.53
C SER A 150 -19.14 1.33 -3.48
N GLY A 151 -18.97 0.95 -4.77
CA GLY A 151 -18.38 1.81 -5.79
C GLY A 151 -16.86 1.98 -5.70
N TYR A 152 -16.13 1.00 -5.17
CA TYR A 152 -14.68 1.00 -5.21
C TYR A 152 -14.15 0.87 -6.65
N ALA A 153 -13.06 1.57 -6.95
CA ALA A 153 -12.42 1.55 -8.27
C ALA A 153 -11.64 0.26 -8.57
N GLY A 154 -11.36 -0.56 -7.57
CA GLY A 154 -10.64 -1.82 -7.72
C GLY A 154 -10.66 -2.68 -6.47
N PHE A 155 -10.34 -3.94 -6.65
CA PHE A 155 -10.20 -4.93 -5.59
C PHE A 155 -8.77 -5.47 -5.58
N CYS A 156 -8.12 -5.44 -4.41
CA CYS A 156 -6.73 -5.86 -4.25
C CYS A 156 -6.64 -7.12 -3.38
N LEU A 157 -6.14 -8.20 -3.94
CA LEU A 157 -5.81 -9.41 -3.19
C LEU A 157 -4.34 -9.40 -2.81
N THR A 158 -4.05 -9.46 -1.50
CA THR A 158 -2.67 -9.56 -1.01
C THR A 158 -2.23 -11.01 -0.93
N VAL A 159 -1.11 -11.35 -1.55
CA VAL A 159 -0.66 -12.76 -1.72
C VAL A 159 0.68 -13.09 -1.06
N ASP A 160 1.36 -12.11 -0.47
CA ASP A 160 2.65 -12.29 0.20
C ASP A 160 2.53 -12.62 1.71
N THR A 161 1.33 -12.97 2.17
CA THR A 161 1.00 -13.17 3.59
C THR A 161 0.46 -14.57 3.88
N ALA A 162 1.00 -15.58 3.21
CA ALA A 162 0.59 -16.98 3.42
C ALA A 162 0.77 -17.46 4.88
N VAL A 163 1.71 -16.85 5.61
CA VAL A 163 1.97 -17.12 7.02
C VAL A 163 2.09 -15.80 7.80
N VAL A 164 1.83 -15.87 9.11
CA VAL A 164 2.05 -14.70 9.99
C VAL A 164 3.55 -14.46 10.13
N SER A 165 4.01 -13.27 9.77
CA SER A 165 5.41 -12.89 9.86
C SER A 165 5.89 -12.76 11.31
N ARG A 166 7.16 -13.08 11.53
CA ARG A 166 7.83 -12.90 12.81
C ARG A 166 8.31 -11.45 12.96
N ARG A 167 7.50 -10.61 13.57
CA ARG A 167 7.85 -9.22 13.89
C ARG A 167 8.33 -9.16 15.33
N GLU A 168 9.64 -9.12 15.53
CA GLU A 168 10.25 -9.28 16.86
C GLU A 168 9.94 -8.12 17.79
N ARG A 169 9.79 -6.89 17.27
CA ARG A 169 9.36 -5.75 18.10
C ARG A 169 7.96 -5.95 18.69
N ASP A 170 7.01 -6.48 17.91
CA ASP A 170 5.65 -6.79 18.37
C ASP A 170 5.67 -7.94 19.39
N ILE A 171 6.45 -9.00 19.09
CA ILE A 171 6.56 -10.19 19.94
C ILE A 171 7.18 -9.83 21.30
N ALA A 172 8.26 -9.03 21.32
CA ALA A 172 8.93 -8.61 22.54
C ALA A 172 8.00 -7.83 23.48
N LYS A 173 7.06 -7.07 22.93
CA LYS A 173 6.05 -6.31 23.70
C LYS A 173 4.81 -7.10 24.07
N ARG A 174 4.66 -8.32 23.56
CA ARG A 174 3.48 -9.18 23.78
C ARG A 174 2.16 -8.50 23.38
N VAL A 175 2.22 -7.63 22.35
CA VAL A 175 1.06 -6.91 21.85
C VAL A 175 0.57 -7.56 20.56
N VAL A 176 -0.74 -7.68 20.48
CA VAL A 176 -1.43 -8.14 19.29
C VAL A 176 -2.17 -6.95 18.70
N PRO A 177 -1.67 -6.33 17.62
CA PRO A 177 -2.38 -5.27 16.91
C PRO A 177 -3.75 -5.78 16.40
N THR A 178 -4.72 -4.88 16.19
CA THR A 178 -6.08 -5.22 15.72
C THR A 178 -6.03 -6.08 14.45
N SER A 179 -5.13 -5.75 13.53
CA SER A 179 -4.90 -6.54 12.30
C SER A 179 -4.43 -7.97 12.57
N LYS A 180 -3.62 -8.18 13.62
CA LYS A 180 -3.20 -9.53 14.06
C LYS A 180 -4.28 -10.22 14.86
N ALA A 181 -5.03 -9.51 15.70
CA ALA A 181 -6.17 -10.08 16.43
C ALA A 181 -7.21 -10.65 15.45
N ALA A 182 -7.46 -9.94 14.36
CA ALA A 182 -8.30 -10.42 13.26
C ALA A 182 -7.69 -11.63 12.51
N ALA A 183 -6.36 -11.81 12.58
CA ALA A 183 -5.63 -12.93 11.98
C ALA A 183 -5.31 -14.06 12.97
N ILE A 184 -5.64 -13.92 14.26
CA ILE A 184 -5.59 -15.00 15.29
C ILE A 184 -6.76 -15.95 15.06
N GLY A 185 -7.01 -16.32 13.85
CA GLY A 185 -7.94 -17.29 13.40
C GLY A 185 -7.23 -18.28 12.48
N ASP A 186 -8.01 -18.92 11.70
CA ASP A 186 -7.52 -19.86 10.71
C ASP A 186 -6.91 -19.10 9.51
N MET A 187 -5.57 -19.11 9.41
CA MET A 187 -4.85 -18.58 8.25
C MET A 187 -4.84 -19.56 7.07
N SER A 188 -5.51 -20.70 7.17
CA SER A 188 -5.52 -21.73 6.11
C SER A 188 -6.05 -21.19 4.80
N PHE A 189 -7.06 -20.33 4.83
CA PHE A 189 -7.62 -19.72 3.62
C PHE A 189 -6.61 -18.80 2.92
N GLN A 190 -5.91 -17.96 3.67
CA GLN A 190 -4.87 -17.09 3.11
C GLN A 190 -3.69 -17.93 2.60
N ALA A 191 -3.29 -18.97 3.30
CA ALA A 191 -2.22 -19.87 2.90
C ALA A 191 -2.58 -20.74 1.69
N SER A 192 -3.85 -21.02 1.47
CA SER A 192 -4.35 -21.85 0.34
C SER A 192 -4.61 -21.05 -0.93
N LEU A 193 -4.48 -19.71 -0.91
CA LEU A 193 -4.64 -18.89 -2.11
C LEU A 193 -3.73 -19.38 -3.24
N ASN A 194 -4.29 -19.49 -4.41
CA ASN A 194 -3.59 -19.96 -5.61
C ASN A 194 -4.15 -19.29 -6.88
N TRP A 195 -3.54 -19.55 -8.02
CA TRP A 195 -3.94 -18.94 -9.29
C TRP A 195 -5.35 -19.30 -9.75
N THR A 196 -5.91 -20.45 -9.31
CA THR A 196 -7.32 -20.79 -9.55
C THR A 196 -8.24 -19.82 -8.84
N THR A 197 -7.90 -19.42 -7.61
CA THR A 197 -8.63 -18.39 -6.84
C THR A 197 -8.63 -17.05 -7.59
N VAL A 198 -7.48 -16.62 -8.10
CA VAL A 198 -7.36 -15.38 -8.89
C VAL A 198 -8.24 -15.43 -10.13
N LYS A 199 -8.14 -16.52 -10.91
CA LYS A 199 -8.96 -16.73 -12.13
C LYS A 199 -10.46 -16.72 -11.82
N ARG A 200 -10.86 -17.35 -10.71
CA ARG A 200 -12.26 -17.41 -10.28
C ARG A 200 -12.80 -16.00 -9.97
N ILE A 201 -12.08 -15.22 -9.15
CA ILE A 201 -12.48 -13.85 -8.80
C ILE A 201 -12.60 -13.00 -10.06
N LYS A 202 -11.57 -13.02 -10.93
CA LYS A 202 -11.58 -12.23 -12.18
C LYS A 202 -12.71 -12.61 -13.12
N LYS A 203 -13.08 -13.90 -13.19
CA LYS A 203 -14.20 -14.36 -14.02
C LYS A 203 -15.57 -13.99 -13.44
N LYS A 204 -15.69 -13.96 -12.10
CA LYS A 204 -17.00 -13.77 -11.43
C LYS A 204 -17.38 -12.29 -11.32
N PHE A 205 -16.41 -11.40 -11.15
CA PHE A 205 -16.66 -10.00 -10.82
C PHE A 205 -16.09 -9.06 -11.90
N ASP A 206 -16.89 -8.09 -12.28
CA ASP A 206 -16.49 -7.00 -13.19
C ASP A 206 -15.94 -5.82 -12.36
N ILE A 207 -14.75 -6.02 -11.81
CA ILE A 207 -13.98 -5.01 -11.07
C ILE A 207 -12.49 -5.19 -11.38
N PRO A 208 -11.72 -4.11 -11.57
CA PRO A 208 -10.28 -4.21 -11.72
C PRO A 208 -9.65 -5.00 -10.57
N LEU A 209 -8.87 -6.04 -10.90
CA LEU A 209 -8.20 -6.92 -9.94
C LEU A 209 -6.72 -6.59 -9.83
N ILE A 210 -6.29 -6.31 -8.61
CA ILE A 210 -4.90 -6.01 -8.25
C ILE A 210 -4.34 -7.20 -7.48
N ILE A 211 -3.15 -7.68 -7.84
CA ILE A 211 -2.42 -8.66 -7.03
C ILE A 211 -1.23 -7.99 -6.38
N LYS A 212 -1.27 -7.87 -5.05
CA LYS A 212 -0.23 -7.21 -4.24
C LYS A 212 0.67 -8.23 -3.56
N GLY A 213 1.99 -8.03 -3.70
CA GLY A 213 3.00 -8.92 -3.12
C GLY A 213 3.83 -9.64 -4.17
N ILE A 214 3.78 -9.19 -5.42
CA ILE A 214 4.59 -9.72 -6.50
C ILE A 214 6.02 -9.18 -6.40
N SER A 215 7.01 -10.06 -6.47
CA SER A 215 8.44 -9.70 -6.48
C SER A 215 9.25 -10.49 -7.52
N ARG A 216 8.60 -11.37 -8.31
CA ARG A 216 9.22 -12.22 -9.32
C ARG A 216 8.54 -12.00 -10.68
N VAL A 217 9.35 -12.07 -11.74
CA VAL A 217 8.88 -11.92 -13.13
C VAL A 217 7.92 -13.05 -13.52
N ASP A 218 8.22 -14.29 -13.14
CA ASP A 218 7.39 -15.45 -13.46
C ASP A 218 6.00 -15.38 -12.80
N ASP A 219 5.88 -14.80 -11.59
CA ASP A 219 4.59 -14.57 -10.95
C ASP A 219 3.83 -13.40 -11.61
N ALA A 220 4.52 -12.36 -12.06
CA ALA A 220 3.90 -11.27 -12.83
C ALA A 220 3.33 -11.79 -14.15
N ILE A 221 4.06 -12.64 -14.89
CA ILE A 221 3.58 -13.27 -16.11
C ILE A 221 2.35 -14.14 -15.84
N LYS A 222 2.38 -14.98 -14.79
CA LYS A 222 1.22 -15.79 -14.39
C LYS A 222 0.01 -14.93 -14.05
N ALA A 223 0.21 -13.78 -13.38
CA ALA A 223 -0.89 -12.86 -13.08
C ALA A 223 -1.54 -12.33 -14.37
N LEU A 224 -0.74 -11.96 -15.38
CA LEU A 224 -1.26 -11.57 -16.70
C LEU A 224 -2.07 -12.69 -17.37
N ASP A 225 -1.57 -13.93 -17.31
CA ASP A 225 -2.27 -15.10 -17.90
C ASP A 225 -3.63 -15.38 -17.23
N HIS A 226 -3.83 -14.83 -16.02
CA HIS A 226 -5.07 -14.92 -15.25
C HIS A 226 -5.94 -13.64 -15.33
N GLY A 227 -5.55 -12.69 -16.20
CA GLY A 227 -6.32 -11.47 -16.47
C GLY A 227 -6.26 -10.42 -15.37
N VAL A 228 -5.21 -10.40 -14.57
CA VAL A 228 -4.99 -9.37 -13.54
C VAL A 228 -4.73 -8.03 -14.20
N ASP A 229 -5.37 -6.97 -13.71
CA ASP A 229 -5.30 -5.62 -14.28
C ASP A 229 -4.11 -4.81 -13.74
N VAL A 230 -3.69 -5.07 -12.50
CA VAL A 230 -2.55 -4.39 -11.88
C VAL A 230 -1.62 -5.38 -11.17
N ILE A 231 -0.34 -5.30 -11.52
CA ILE A 231 0.74 -5.99 -10.84
C ILE A 231 1.31 -5.07 -9.75
N TYR A 232 1.07 -5.39 -8.46
CA TYR A 232 1.57 -4.55 -7.39
C TYR A 232 2.87 -5.15 -6.82
N VAL A 233 4.00 -4.59 -7.25
CA VAL A 233 5.35 -4.98 -6.81
C VAL A 233 5.54 -4.57 -5.36
N SER A 234 5.65 -5.55 -4.47
CA SER A 234 5.69 -5.31 -3.03
C SER A 234 6.37 -6.46 -2.29
N ASN A 235 7.11 -6.12 -1.25
CA ASN A 235 7.58 -7.05 -0.21
C ASN A 235 6.95 -6.70 1.15
N HIS A 236 5.75 -6.11 1.11
CA HIS A 236 5.02 -5.70 2.32
C HIS A 236 5.79 -4.68 3.17
N GLY A 237 6.61 -3.86 2.54
CA GLY A 237 7.48 -2.91 3.24
C GLY A 237 8.51 -3.58 4.17
N GLY A 238 8.92 -4.81 3.87
CA GLY A 238 9.84 -5.61 4.70
C GLY A 238 9.19 -6.19 5.96
N ARG A 239 7.87 -6.38 5.97
CA ARG A 239 7.11 -6.84 7.14
C ARG A 239 6.71 -8.32 7.05
N GLN A 240 6.98 -9.01 5.94
CA GLN A 240 6.64 -10.42 5.73
C GLN A 240 7.89 -11.28 5.65
N LEU A 241 8.43 -11.56 4.48
CA LEU A 241 9.67 -12.33 4.33
C LEU A 241 10.86 -11.39 4.56
N ASP A 242 11.66 -11.66 5.59
CA ASP A 242 12.95 -10.99 5.72
C ASP A 242 13.99 -11.61 4.77
N GLN A 243 15.13 -11.00 4.62
CA GLN A 243 16.23 -11.37 3.70
C GLN A 243 15.86 -11.27 2.20
N SER A 244 14.73 -10.67 1.85
CA SER A 244 14.32 -10.39 0.47
C SER A 244 15.06 -9.18 -0.13
N ILE A 245 14.91 -8.99 -1.45
CA ILE A 245 15.40 -7.79 -2.15
C ILE A 245 14.48 -6.59 -1.91
N GLY A 246 14.97 -5.38 -2.18
CA GLY A 246 14.11 -4.19 -2.19
C GLY A 246 13.12 -4.22 -3.35
N SER A 247 11.88 -3.77 -3.12
CA SER A 247 10.82 -3.80 -4.16
C SER A 247 11.22 -3.05 -5.42
N ILE A 248 11.86 -1.89 -5.29
CA ILE A 248 12.33 -1.11 -6.45
C ILE A 248 13.41 -1.84 -7.26
N THR A 249 14.12 -2.80 -6.66
CA THR A 249 15.10 -3.63 -7.37
C THR A 249 14.42 -4.63 -8.30
N ALA A 250 13.25 -5.14 -7.93
CA ALA A 250 12.48 -6.06 -8.77
C ALA A 250 11.71 -5.33 -9.89
N LEU A 251 11.42 -4.05 -9.71
CA LEU A 251 10.52 -3.27 -10.55
C LEU A 251 10.90 -3.29 -12.05
N PRO A 252 12.13 -2.97 -12.48
CA PRO A 252 12.44 -2.88 -13.91
C PRO A 252 12.17 -4.16 -14.67
N ALA A 253 12.62 -5.30 -14.15
CA ALA A 253 12.43 -6.60 -14.81
C ALA A 253 10.94 -7.00 -14.89
N ILE A 254 10.13 -6.63 -13.89
CA ILE A 254 8.69 -6.87 -13.90
C ILE A 254 8.02 -5.95 -14.92
N VAL A 255 8.37 -4.66 -14.96
CA VAL A 255 7.84 -3.70 -15.95
C VAL A 255 8.14 -4.18 -17.36
N ASP A 256 9.37 -4.61 -17.64
CA ASP A 256 9.75 -5.13 -18.95
C ASP A 256 8.93 -6.36 -19.35
N ALA A 257 8.66 -7.26 -18.41
CA ALA A 257 7.88 -8.47 -18.68
C ALA A 257 6.37 -8.19 -18.84
N VAL A 258 5.84 -7.25 -18.07
CA VAL A 258 4.42 -6.84 -18.12
C VAL A 258 4.13 -6.03 -19.39
N GLY A 259 5.04 -5.14 -19.75
CA GLY A 259 4.85 -4.22 -20.88
C GLY A 259 3.60 -3.35 -20.65
N LYS A 260 2.73 -3.31 -21.65
CA LYS A 260 1.45 -2.55 -21.60
C LYS A 260 0.23 -3.43 -21.33
N LYS A 261 0.42 -4.66 -20.87
CA LYS A 261 -0.70 -5.61 -20.68
C LYS A 261 -1.44 -5.41 -19.35
N ALA A 262 -0.80 -4.78 -18.37
CA ALA A 262 -1.39 -4.39 -17.09
C ALA A 262 -0.63 -3.17 -16.57
N GLU A 263 -1.24 -2.44 -15.63
CA GLU A 263 -0.56 -1.39 -14.88
C GLU A 263 0.37 -1.98 -13.82
N VAL A 264 1.44 -1.27 -13.47
CA VAL A 264 2.41 -1.70 -12.47
C VAL A 264 2.48 -0.68 -11.33
N ALA A 265 2.10 -1.07 -10.14
CA ALA A 265 2.30 -0.29 -8.92
C ALA A 265 3.49 -0.83 -8.11
N VAL A 266 4.11 0.01 -7.30
CA VAL A 266 5.22 -0.39 -6.39
C VAL A 266 5.11 0.29 -5.04
N ASP A 267 5.45 -0.43 -3.95
CA ASP A 267 5.66 0.15 -2.62
C ASP A 267 6.96 -0.34 -1.98
N GLY A 268 7.25 0.14 -0.77
CA GLY A 268 8.40 -0.30 0.01
C GLY A 268 9.52 0.74 0.12
N GLY A 269 9.43 1.62 1.13
CA GLY A 269 10.49 2.56 1.48
C GLY A 269 10.43 3.92 0.80
N PHE A 270 9.32 4.26 0.15
CA PHE A 270 9.10 5.56 -0.49
C PHE A 270 8.64 6.61 0.54
N TYR A 271 9.40 7.71 0.65
CA TYR A 271 9.17 8.78 1.64
C TYR A 271 9.30 10.19 1.06
N ARG A 272 9.72 10.34 -0.18
CA ARG A 272 9.99 11.64 -0.82
C ARG A 272 9.45 11.67 -2.25
N GLY A 273 9.12 12.85 -2.76
CA GLY A 273 8.78 13.03 -4.16
C GLY A 273 9.89 12.53 -5.11
N SER A 274 11.15 12.72 -4.76
CA SER A 274 12.28 12.15 -5.53
C SER A 274 12.27 10.61 -5.58
N ASP A 275 11.78 9.94 -4.55
CA ASP A 275 11.64 8.48 -4.57
C ASP A 275 10.57 8.05 -5.57
N ILE A 276 9.45 8.80 -5.61
CA ILE A 276 8.35 8.59 -6.55
C ILE A 276 8.84 8.77 -7.98
N VAL A 277 9.58 9.85 -8.26
CA VAL A 277 10.19 10.11 -9.59
C VAL A 277 11.09 8.95 -10.02
N LYS A 278 11.86 8.36 -9.10
CA LYS A 278 12.71 7.19 -9.41
C LYS A 278 11.89 5.98 -9.85
N ALA A 279 10.78 5.69 -9.16
CA ALA A 279 9.91 4.58 -9.52
C ALA A 279 9.24 4.80 -10.88
N TYR A 280 8.78 6.02 -11.15
CA TYR A 280 8.24 6.40 -12.46
C TYR A 280 9.27 6.25 -13.58
N ALA A 281 10.48 6.74 -13.36
CA ALA A 281 11.58 6.61 -14.32
C ALA A 281 11.92 5.13 -14.61
N LEU A 282 11.58 4.22 -13.72
CA LEU A 282 11.73 2.78 -13.89
C LEU A 282 10.46 2.10 -14.42
N GLY A 283 9.42 2.87 -14.77
CA GLY A 283 8.23 2.39 -15.44
C GLY A 283 7.07 1.99 -14.55
N ALA A 284 7.03 2.40 -13.28
CA ALA A 284 5.84 2.25 -12.46
C ALA A 284 4.73 3.21 -12.92
N ASP A 285 3.48 2.76 -12.89
CA ASP A 285 2.29 3.59 -13.16
C ASP A 285 1.76 4.24 -11.89
N ALA A 286 2.03 3.66 -10.70
CA ALA A 286 1.68 4.24 -9.41
C ALA A 286 2.66 3.82 -8.30
N VAL A 287 2.77 4.67 -7.28
CA VAL A 287 3.65 4.43 -6.13
C VAL A 287 2.87 4.44 -4.82
N GLY A 288 3.02 3.38 -4.02
CA GLY A 288 2.38 3.27 -2.71
C GLY A 288 3.27 3.81 -1.58
N ILE A 289 2.68 4.63 -0.70
CA ILE A 289 3.29 5.04 0.56
C ILE A 289 2.55 4.40 1.73
N GLY A 290 3.26 3.76 2.64
CA GLY A 290 2.68 3.14 3.83
C GLY A 290 3.12 3.87 5.10
N ARG A 291 4.34 3.62 5.58
CA ARG A 291 4.80 4.23 6.84
C ARG A 291 4.70 5.75 6.88
N LEU A 292 4.91 6.42 5.76
CA LEU A 292 4.78 7.88 5.67
C LEU A 292 3.34 8.32 5.96
N GLU A 293 2.35 7.63 5.40
CA GLU A 293 0.92 7.81 5.70
C GLU A 293 0.64 7.62 7.19
N GLY A 294 1.09 6.49 7.77
CA GLY A 294 0.91 6.23 9.21
C GLY A 294 1.59 7.26 10.10
N TRP A 295 2.79 7.74 9.75
CA TRP A 295 3.44 8.84 10.48
C TRP A 295 2.65 10.14 10.38
N ALA A 296 2.16 10.48 9.20
CA ALA A 296 1.42 11.72 8.99
C ALA A 296 0.10 11.71 9.78
N LEU A 297 -0.67 10.61 9.71
CA LEU A 297 -1.87 10.44 10.51
C LEU A 297 -1.58 10.53 12.02
N ALA A 298 -0.55 9.86 12.51
CA ALA A 298 -0.14 9.93 13.92
C ALA A 298 0.39 11.31 14.33
N ALA A 299 0.96 12.08 13.42
CA ALA A 299 1.47 13.42 13.69
C ALA A 299 0.37 14.45 13.88
N GLY A 300 -0.75 14.33 13.15
CA GLY A 300 -1.81 15.32 13.19
C GLY A 300 -3.03 15.02 12.31
N GLY A 301 -3.35 13.74 12.10
CA GLY A 301 -4.54 13.31 11.36
C GLY A 301 -4.54 13.74 9.89
N VAL A 302 -5.74 13.95 9.36
CA VAL A 302 -5.96 14.37 7.96
C VAL A 302 -5.12 15.60 7.57
N PRO A 303 -5.06 16.71 8.36
CA PRO A 303 -4.29 17.88 7.96
C PRO A 303 -2.79 17.61 7.78
N ALA A 304 -2.19 16.74 8.60
CA ALA A 304 -0.79 16.38 8.47
C ALA A 304 -0.55 15.45 7.27
N LEU A 305 -1.50 14.57 6.94
CA LEU A 305 -1.39 13.69 5.79
C LEU A 305 -1.54 14.46 4.48
N VAL A 306 -2.46 15.41 4.40
CA VAL A 306 -2.61 16.34 3.25
C VAL A 306 -1.35 17.18 3.03
N ARG A 307 -0.67 17.56 4.12
CA ARG A 307 0.56 18.35 4.07
C ARG A 307 1.79 17.54 3.65
N CYS A 308 1.77 16.24 3.85
CA CYS A 308 2.85 15.31 3.58
C CYS A 308 3.07 15.08 2.09
#